data_bd62b238f49fb64dae138718b69c0541
#
_entry.id   bd62b238f49fb64dae138718b69c0541
#
_cell.length_a   1.000
_cell.length_b   1.000
_cell.length_c   1.000
_cell.angle_alpha   90.00
_cell.angle_beta   90.00
_cell.angle_gamma   90.00
#
_symmetry.space_group_name_H-M   'P 1'
#
loop_
_entity.id
_entity.type
_entity.pdbx_description
1 polymer ?
#
loop_
_entity_poly.entity_id
_entity_poly.type
_entity_poly.pdbx_seq_one_letter_code
_entity_poly.pdbx_strand_id
1 'polypeptide(L)'
;MAVKRGEIYFVNLNPVKGREQAGTRPVLVLSIDSINKLPLVVTVVVGTKGENISHDYPTNVRVSAEESGLPLETMFLCFQVRSLDAKRFPSQPAGKVSDKTMQQIENAVRYCFGL
;
A
#
# COMPACT_ATOMS: atom_id res chain seq x y z
N MET A 1 9.62 -5.10 15.64
CA MET A 1 8.32 -5.73 15.51
C MET A 1 7.94 -5.80 14.03
N ALA A 2 7.40 -6.93 13.60
CA ALA A 2 7.10 -7.12 12.18
C ALA A 2 5.83 -6.38 11.79
N VAL A 3 5.82 -5.83 10.56
CA VAL A 3 4.60 -5.27 9.98
C VAL A 3 3.62 -6.40 9.69
N LYS A 4 2.33 -6.06 9.59
CA LYS A 4 1.27 -7.04 9.32
C LYS A 4 0.54 -6.71 8.03
N ARG A 5 0.11 -7.76 7.35
CA ARG A 5 -0.69 -7.63 6.13
C ARG A 5 -1.95 -6.80 6.41
N GLY A 6 -2.23 -5.86 5.55
CA GLY A 6 -3.38 -4.95 5.69
C GLY A 6 -3.08 -3.67 6.45
N GLU A 7 -1.93 -3.56 7.09
CA GLU A 7 -1.51 -2.31 7.73
C GLU A 7 -1.00 -1.32 6.71
N ILE A 8 -1.16 -0.04 7.03
CA ILE A 8 -0.71 1.07 6.19
C ILE A 8 0.38 1.84 6.94
N TYR A 9 1.48 2.13 6.24
CA TYR A 9 2.59 2.90 6.78
C TYR A 9 2.93 4.03 5.82
N PHE A 10 3.40 5.16 6.36
CA PHE A 10 4.02 6.19 5.54
C PHE A 10 5.51 5.90 5.43
N VAL A 11 5.98 5.70 4.21
CA VAL A 11 7.36 5.30 3.94
C VAL A 11 7.94 6.20 2.86
N ASN A 12 9.21 6.59 3.03
CA ASN A 12 9.92 7.32 2.00
C ASN A 12 10.38 6.33 0.92
N LEU A 13 9.89 6.53 -0.29
CA LEU A 13 10.12 5.63 -1.42
C LEU A 13 11.35 6.00 -2.24
N ASN A 14 11.98 7.14 -1.98
CA ASN A 14 13.16 7.57 -2.71
C ASN A 14 14.37 6.66 -2.42
N PRO A 15 15.27 6.45 -3.39
CA PRO A 15 15.27 7.00 -4.75
C PRO A 15 14.31 6.22 -5.68
N VAL A 16 13.74 6.95 -6.64
CA VAL A 16 12.83 6.40 -7.65
C VAL A 16 13.24 6.92 -9.03
N LYS A 17 12.63 6.34 -10.08
CA LYS A 17 12.82 6.78 -11.46
C LYS A 17 11.48 7.04 -12.14
N GLY A 18 11.43 8.11 -12.94
CA GLY A 18 10.32 8.38 -13.83
C GLY A 18 8.96 8.42 -13.15
N ARG A 19 8.07 7.55 -13.60
CA ARG A 19 6.68 7.52 -13.17
C ARG A 19 6.43 6.78 -11.85
N GLU A 20 7.49 6.28 -11.21
CA GLU A 20 7.35 5.67 -9.89
C GLU A 20 6.91 6.73 -8.88
N GLN A 21 6.02 6.34 -7.95
CA GLN A 21 5.63 7.23 -6.88
C GLN A 21 6.85 7.56 -6.02
N ALA A 22 7.04 8.85 -5.75
CA ALA A 22 8.23 9.37 -5.07
C ALA A 22 7.88 10.01 -3.74
N GLY A 23 8.89 10.15 -2.88
CA GLY A 23 8.74 10.79 -1.59
C GLY A 23 8.05 9.90 -0.56
N THR A 24 7.56 10.52 0.50
CA THR A 24 6.85 9.80 1.57
C THR A 24 5.41 9.57 1.14
N ARG A 25 5.03 8.30 1.06
CA ARG A 25 3.72 7.87 0.57
C ARG A 25 3.12 6.82 1.50
N PRO A 26 1.79 6.73 1.57
CA PRO A 26 1.18 5.60 2.26
C PRO A 26 1.39 4.34 1.44
N VAL A 27 1.79 3.28 2.11
CA VAL A 27 1.95 1.96 1.49
C VAL A 27 1.14 0.94 2.28
N LEU A 28 0.45 0.07 1.57
CA LEU A 28 -0.38 -1.00 2.16
C LEU A 28 0.39 -2.30 2.09
N VAL A 29 0.57 -2.95 3.23
CA VAL A 29 1.29 -4.22 3.29
C VAL A 29 0.46 -5.31 2.62
N LEU A 30 0.98 -5.85 1.53
CA LEU A 30 0.34 -6.88 0.72
C LEU A 30 0.85 -8.28 1.06
N SER A 31 2.14 -8.42 1.37
CA SER A 31 2.75 -9.71 1.65
C SER A 31 2.19 -10.32 2.94
N ILE A 32 2.16 -11.65 2.97
CA ILE A 32 1.61 -12.41 4.11
C ILE A 32 2.52 -12.31 5.33
N ASP A 33 1.95 -12.49 6.51
CA ASP A 33 2.66 -12.29 7.77
C ASP A 33 3.85 -13.25 7.94
N SER A 34 3.79 -14.46 7.39
CA SER A 34 4.92 -15.39 7.46
C SER A 34 6.14 -14.88 6.69
N ILE A 35 5.93 -14.10 5.63
CA ILE A 35 7.01 -13.42 4.91
C ILE A 35 7.45 -12.17 5.68
N ASN A 36 6.48 -11.43 6.22
CA ASN A 36 6.75 -10.16 6.92
C ASN A 36 7.59 -10.36 8.19
N LYS A 37 7.59 -11.54 8.76
CA LYS A 37 8.42 -11.87 9.93
C LYS A 37 9.91 -11.96 9.62
N LEU A 38 10.25 -12.18 8.36
CA LEU A 38 11.65 -12.33 7.96
C LEU A 38 12.30 -10.94 7.91
N PRO A 39 13.57 -10.80 8.32
CA PRO A 39 14.23 -9.50 8.29
C PRO A 39 14.74 -9.17 6.88
N LEU A 40 13.91 -9.33 5.87
CA LEU A 40 14.26 -9.16 4.46
C LEU A 40 13.45 -8.02 3.89
N VAL A 41 12.49 -8.33 3.03
CA VAL A 41 11.67 -7.33 2.38
C VAL A 41 10.20 -7.56 2.68
N VAL A 42 9.44 -6.47 2.59
CA VAL A 42 7.98 -6.48 2.73
C VAL A 42 7.43 -5.94 1.42
N THR A 43 6.47 -6.64 0.83
CA THR A 43 5.87 -6.22 -0.43
C THR A 43 4.61 -5.39 -0.16
N VAL A 44 4.54 -4.24 -0.81
CA VAL A 44 3.49 -3.26 -0.56
C VAL A 44 2.85 -2.78 -1.86
N VAL A 45 1.63 -2.25 -1.73
CA VAL A 45 0.95 -1.47 -2.76
C VAL A 45 1.12 -0.01 -2.40
N VAL A 46 1.55 0.80 -3.36
CA VAL A 46 1.78 2.23 -3.12
C VAL A 46 0.49 3.02 -3.28
N GLY A 47 0.26 3.96 -2.37
CA GLY A 47 -0.89 4.84 -2.41
C GLY A 47 -0.51 6.29 -2.71
N THR A 48 -1.53 7.07 -3.07
CA THR A 48 -1.43 8.51 -3.25
C THR A 48 -2.70 9.15 -2.70
N LYS A 49 -2.71 10.47 -2.54
CA LYS A 49 -3.91 11.18 -2.10
C LYS A 49 -5.05 10.91 -3.08
N GLY A 50 -6.24 10.61 -2.56
CA GLY A 50 -7.40 10.33 -3.39
C GLY A 50 -7.73 11.44 -4.37
N GLU A 51 -7.52 12.70 -3.96
CA GLU A 51 -7.76 13.87 -4.82
C GLU A 51 -6.87 13.92 -6.06
N ASN A 52 -5.72 13.23 -6.05
CA ASN A 52 -4.82 13.19 -7.19
C ASN A 52 -5.37 12.35 -8.36
N ILE A 53 -6.35 11.49 -8.08
CA ILE A 53 -6.94 10.59 -9.07
C ILE A 53 -8.44 10.85 -9.11
N SER A 54 -8.93 11.49 -10.18
CA SER A 54 -10.32 11.91 -10.29
C SER A 54 -11.28 10.79 -10.69
N HIS A 55 -10.78 9.72 -11.32
CA HIS A 55 -11.60 8.62 -11.80
C HIS A 55 -11.22 7.32 -11.12
N ASP A 56 -12.18 6.40 -11.02
CA ASP A 56 -11.93 5.07 -10.51
C ASP A 56 -11.65 4.12 -11.66
N TYR A 57 -10.60 3.31 -11.51
CA TYR A 57 -10.15 2.34 -12.50
C TYR A 57 -10.03 0.97 -11.83
N PRO A 58 -10.18 -0.13 -12.58
CA PRO A 58 -10.02 -1.47 -11.99
C PRO A 58 -8.61 -1.76 -11.47
N THR A 59 -7.64 -0.93 -11.82
CA THR A 59 -6.26 -1.03 -11.33
C THR A 59 -6.07 -0.39 -9.96
N ASN A 60 -7.07 0.35 -9.46
CA ASN A 60 -6.92 1.17 -8.26
C ASN A 60 -8.03 0.87 -7.25
N VAL A 61 -7.73 1.11 -5.97
CA VAL A 61 -8.73 0.99 -4.91
C VAL A 61 -8.71 2.27 -4.08
N ARG A 62 -9.87 2.91 -3.99
CA ARG A 62 -10.07 4.14 -3.21
C ARG A 62 -10.52 3.76 -1.81
N VAL A 63 -9.82 4.28 -0.80
CA VAL A 63 -10.12 4.00 0.60
C VAL A 63 -10.34 5.31 1.34
N SER A 64 -11.50 5.45 1.98
CA SER A 64 -11.84 6.66 2.72
C SER A 64 -10.96 6.82 3.95
N ALA A 65 -10.84 8.06 4.43
CA ALA A 65 -10.13 8.37 5.66
C ALA A 65 -10.73 7.61 6.85
N GLU A 66 -12.06 7.48 6.88
CA GLU A 66 -12.77 6.78 7.96
C GLU A 66 -12.40 5.30 7.99
N GLU A 67 -12.34 4.67 6.82
CA GLU A 67 -12.00 3.23 6.70
C GLU A 67 -10.55 2.98 7.12
N SER A 68 -9.62 3.78 6.62
CA SER A 68 -8.19 3.54 6.80
C SER A 68 -7.63 4.07 8.11
N GLY A 69 -8.25 5.09 8.68
CA GLY A 69 -7.72 5.83 9.82
C GLY A 69 -6.66 6.86 9.43
N LEU A 70 -6.41 7.05 8.12
CA LEU A 70 -5.47 8.06 7.64
C LEU A 70 -6.14 9.44 7.64
N PRO A 71 -5.34 10.52 7.62
CA PRO A 71 -5.91 11.89 7.61
C PRO A 71 -6.74 12.20 6.36
N LEU A 72 -6.42 11.58 5.23
CA LEU A 72 -7.06 11.86 3.95
C LEU A 72 -7.45 10.57 3.25
N GLU A 73 -8.43 10.68 2.34
CA GLU A 73 -8.75 9.61 1.42
C GLU A 73 -7.50 9.23 0.62
N THR A 74 -7.31 7.94 0.40
CA THR A 74 -6.14 7.40 -0.29
C THR A 74 -6.57 6.54 -1.47
N MET A 75 -5.88 6.69 -2.59
CA MET A 75 -6.02 5.82 -3.75
C MET A 75 -4.82 4.89 -3.80
N PHE A 76 -5.05 3.60 -3.63
CA PHE A 76 -4.00 2.59 -3.76
C PHE A 76 -3.85 2.18 -5.22
N LEU A 77 -2.63 2.32 -5.73
CA LEU A 77 -2.29 2.06 -7.13
C LEU A 77 -1.78 0.64 -7.25
N CYS A 78 -2.69 -0.30 -7.52
CA CYS A 78 -2.38 -1.74 -7.42
C CYS A 78 -1.46 -2.25 -8.52
N PHE A 79 -1.10 -1.39 -9.49
CA PHE A 79 -0.05 -1.66 -10.47
C PHE A 79 1.32 -1.18 -9.98
N GLN A 80 1.40 -0.43 -8.88
CA GLN A 80 2.66 0.00 -8.27
C GLN A 80 2.92 -0.82 -7.00
N VAL A 81 3.36 -2.04 -7.24
CA VAL A 81 3.73 -2.97 -6.18
C VAL A 81 5.24 -2.94 -6.05
N ARG A 82 5.72 -2.80 -4.81
CA ARG A 82 7.16 -2.74 -4.52
C ARG A 82 7.51 -3.61 -3.34
N SER A 83 8.72 -4.17 -3.37
CA SER A 83 9.30 -4.83 -2.21
C SER A 83 10.30 -3.88 -1.57
N LEU A 84 10.08 -3.56 -0.30
CA LEU A 84 10.88 -2.59 0.44
C LEU A 84 11.61 -3.28 1.58
N ASP A 85 12.84 -2.83 1.85
CA ASP A 85 13.58 -3.33 3.01
C ASP A 85 12.76 -3.06 4.28
N ALA A 86 12.69 -4.04 5.16
CA ALA A 86 11.92 -3.95 6.40
C ALA A 86 12.37 -2.74 7.26
N LYS A 87 13.60 -2.30 7.13
CA LYS A 87 14.14 -1.16 7.89
C LYS A 87 13.55 0.18 7.47
N ARG A 88 12.88 0.25 6.31
CA ARG A 88 12.25 1.50 5.85
C ARG A 88 10.97 1.83 6.62
N PHE A 89 10.41 0.87 7.35
CA PHE A 89 9.12 1.03 7.99
C PHE A 89 9.27 1.65 9.38
N PRO A 90 8.40 2.63 9.73
CA PRO A 90 8.35 3.13 11.11
C PRO A 90 7.83 2.04 12.05
N SER A 91 7.97 2.26 13.34
CA SER A 91 7.62 1.25 14.36
C SER A 91 6.12 1.03 14.49
N GLN A 92 5.30 2.02 14.11
CA GLN A 92 3.85 1.94 14.27
C GLN A 92 3.14 2.17 12.94
N PRO A 93 2.07 1.43 12.65
CA PRO A 93 1.28 1.69 11.46
C PRO A 93 0.53 3.02 11.58
N ALA A 94 0.29 3.66 10.44
CA ALA A 94 -0.53 4.86 10.38
C ALA A 94 -2.01 4.52 10.27
N GLY A 95 -2.34 3.34 9.77
CA GLY A 95 -3.70 2.89 9.60
C GLY A 95 -3.75 1.44 9.15
N LYS A 96 -4.95 1.00 8.80
CA LYS A 96 -5.16 -0.35 8.30
C LYS A 96 -6.45 -0.39 7.48
N VAL A 97 -6.64 -1.47 6.74
CA VAL A 97 -7.87 -1.69 5.98
C VAL A 97 -8.60 -2.94 6.49
N SER A 98 -9.92 -2.99 6.25
CA SER A 98 -10.74 -4.13 6.58
C SER A 98 -10.44 -5.31 5.65
N ASP A 99 -10.92 -6.50 6.03
CA ASP A 99 -10.82 -7.68 5.18
C ASP A 99 -11.54 -7.49 3.85
N LYS A 100 -12.67 -6.76 3.86
CA LYS A 100 -13.41 -6.44 2.65
C LYS A 100 -12.55 -5.59 1.70
N THR A 101 -11.89 -4.57 2.22
CA THR A 101 -11.03 -3.72 1.41
C THR A 101 -9.80 -4.48 0.93
N MET A 102 -9.22 -5.36 1.79
CA MET A 102 -8.12 -6.23 1.35
C MET A 102 -8.55 -7.11 0.18
N GLN A 103 -9.79 -7.61 0.18
CA GLN A 103 -10.30 -8.39 -0.94
C GLN A 103 -10.33 -7.56 -2.23
N GLN A 104 -10.74 -6.30 -2.13
CA GLN A 104 -10.74 -5.39 -3.28
C GLN A 104 -9.31 -5.15 -3.78
N ILE A 105 -8.36 -4.97 -2.88
CA ILE A 105 -6.95 -4.81 -3.23
C ILE A 105 -6.43 -6.06 -3.95
N GLU A 106 -6.74 -7.25 -3.43
CA GLU A 106 -6.34 -8.51 -4.07
C GLU A 106 -6.89 -8.62 -5.47
N ASN A 107 -8.16 -8.29 -5.65
CA ASN A 107 -8.81 -8.34 -6.96
C ASN A 107 -8.13 -7.38 -7.96
N ALA A 108 -7.80 -6.18 -7.51
CA ALA A 108 -7.12 -5.19 -8.35
C ALA A 108 -5.71 -5.64 -8.71
N VAL A 109 -4.98 -6.22 -7.75
CA VAL A 109 -3.64 -6.76 -7.99
C VAL A 109 -3.69 -7.90 -9.01
N ARG A 110 -4.66 -8.83 -8.85
CA ARG A 110 -4.86 -9.91 -9.83
C ARG A 110 -5.12 -9.35 -11.21
N TYR A 111 -5.98 -8.35 -11.29
CA TYR A 111 -6.29 -7.69 -12.56
C TYR A 111 -5.04 -7.10 -13.21
N CYS A 112 -4.24 -6.38 -12.42
CA CYS A 112 -3.03 -5.71 -12.93
C CYS A 112 -1.98 -6.70 -13.44
N PHE A 113 -1.87 -7.87 -12.83
CA PHE A 113 -0.82 -8.84 -13.14
C PHE A 113 -1.31 -10.06 -13.91
N GLY A 114 -2.59 -10.11 -14.23
CA GLY A 114 -3.14 -11.23 -15.01
C GLY A 114 -3.18 -12.56 -14.24
N LEU A 115 -3.37 -12.49 -12.95
CA LEU A 115 -3.41 -13.68 -12.10
C LEU A 115 -4.79 -14.29 -11.99
#